data_8ed3dd6a99e1f9f34d6a9b9a39fa09e6
#
_entry.id   8ed3dd6a99e1f9f34d6a9b9a39fa09e6
#
_cell.length_a   1.000
_cell.length_b   1.000
_cell.length_c   1.000
_cell.angle_alpha   90.00
_cell.angle_beta   90.00
_cell.angle_gamma   90.00
#
_symmetry.space_group_name_H-M   'P 1'
#
loop_
_entity.id
_entity.type
_entity.pdbx_description
1 polymer ?
#
loop_
_entity_poly.entity_id
_entity_poly.type
_entity_poly.pdbx_seq_one_letter_code
_entity_poly.pdbx_strand_id
1 'polypeptide(L)'
;MIWVTMWLLWQTLPPVGRSLRELSGRLEEMPAEEGFPAYLASRLSAFYERAGMMENLNGTEGSVSIIGAVSPQGGDFSEPVTMNTKRFVRCFWGLDKSLAYARHFPAIHWLTSYSEYLNDLAPCTRPM
;
A
#
# COMPACT_ATOMS: atom_id res chain seq x y z
N MET A 1 -13.65 10.98 19.05
CA MET A 1 -13.39 9.72 18.34
C MET A 1 -14.14 9.81 17.01
N ILE A 2 -13.46 10.29 15.97
CA ILE A 2 -14.09 10.53 14.66
C ILE A 2 -13.57 9.45 13.73
N TRP A 3 -14.43 8.48 13.44
CA TRP A 3 -14.21 7.50 12.38
C TRP A 3 -14.43 8.20 11.04
N VAL A 4 -13.38 8.79 10.46
CA VAL A 4 -13.45 9.34 9.12
C VAL A 4 -13.06 8.24 8.15
N THR A 5 -14.06 7.60 7.61
CA THR A 5 -14.22 7.08 6.25
C THR A 5 -13.02 6.36 5.63
N MET A 6 -12.79 5.17 6.08
CA MET A 6 -11.87 4.19 5.48
C MET A 6 -12.41 3.58 4.17
N TRP A 7 -13.53 4.08 3.64
CA TRP A 7 -14.26 3.47 2.51
C TRP A 7 -13.79 3.91 1.13
N LEU A 8 -13.03 4.98 1.04
CA LEU A 8 -12.61 5.57 -0.26
C LEU A 8 -11.35 4.95 -0.86
N LEU A 9 -10.62 4.10 -0.14
CA LEU A 9 -9.29 3.63 -0.55
C LEU A 9 -9.23 2.22 -1.12
N TRP A 10 -10.28 1.44 -1.00
CA TRP A 10 -10.30 0.07 -1.54
C TRP A 10 -10.17 0.02 -3.08
N GLN A 11 -10.50 1.09 -3.79
CA GLN A 11 -10.55 1.09 -5.27
C GLN A 11 -9.41 1.84 -5.96
N THR A 12 -8.46 2.41 -5.23
CA THR A 12 -7.62 3.46 -5.82
C THR A 12 -6.25 3.04 -6.34
N LEU A 13 -5.61 1.99 -5.83
CA LEU A 13 -4.24 1.67 -6.26
C LEU A 13 -4.14 1.04 -7.65
N PRO A 14 -4.89 0.00 -8.01
CA PRO A 14 -4.87 -0.52 -9.38
C PRO A 14 -5.32 0.52 -10.43
N PRO A 15 -6.40 1.32 -10.18
CA PRO A 15 -6.76 2.39 -11.10
C PRO A 15 -5.72 3.49 -11.20
N VAL A 16 -5.07 3.89 -10.11
CA VAL A 16 -4.01 4.92 -10.15
C VAL A 16 -2.82 4.46 -11.00
N GLY A 17 -2.33 3.25 -10.79
CA GLY A 17 -1.25 2.69 -11.61
C GLY A 17 -1.63 2.60 -13.09
N ARG A 18 -2.85 2.14 -13.38
CA ARG A 18 -3.39 2.06 -14.74
C ARG A 18 -3.56 3.43 -15.37
N SER A 19 -4.12 4.38 -14.65
CA SER A 19 -4.29 5.77 -15.12
C SER A 19 -2.96 6.45 -15.38
N LEU A 20 -1.95 6.22 -14.56
CA LEU A 20 -0.60 6.75 -14.80
C LEU A 20 0.02 6.15 -16.07
N ARG A 21 -0.17 4.85 -16.32
CA ARG A 21 0.28 4.20 -17.54
C ARG A 21 -0.40 4.78 -18.78
N GLU A 22 -1.71 4.98 -18.74
CA GLU A 22 -2.47 5.56 -19.83
C GLU A 22 -2.08 7.01 -20.12
N LEU A 23 -1.86 7.82 -19.09
CA LEU A 23 -1.38 9.19 -19.21
C LEU A 23 0.01 9.24 -19.84
N SER A 24 0.93 8.41 -19.39
CA SER A 24 2.28 8.31 -19.95
C SER A 24 2.24 7.94 -21.44
N GLY A 25 1.39 7.00 -21.83
CA GLY A 25 1.20 6.61 -23.23
C GLY A 25 0.62 7.72 -24.11
N ARG A 26 -0.31 8.53 -23.57
CA ARG A 26 -0.92 9.65 -24.31
C ARG A 26 -0.01 10.88 -24.45
N LEU A 27 0.85 11.11 -23.47
CA LEU A 27 1.78 12.24 -23.45
C LEU A 27 3.10 11.92 -24.17
N GLU A 28 3.24 10.71 -24.75
CA GLU A 28 4.48 10.24 -25.40
C GLU A 28 5.72 10.37 -24.50
N GLU A 29 5.53 10.32 -23.18
CA GLU A 29 6.64 10.31 -22.22
C GLU A 29 7.43 9.02 -22.35
N MET A 30 8.76 9.10 -22.17
CA MET A 30 9.62 7.92 -22.21
C MET A 30 9.25 6.97 -21.05
N PRO A 31 8.75 5.77 -21.31
CA PRO A 31 8.45 4.80 -20.26
C PRO A 31 9.74 4.28 -19.63
N ALA A 32 9.80 4.26 -18.29
CA ALA A 32 10.97 3.74 -17.58
C ALA A 32 10.94 2.22 -17.44
N GLU A 33 9.84 1.67 -16.98
CA GLU A 33 9.66 0.22 -16.75
C GLU A 33 8.23 -0.19 -17.10
N GLU A 34 8.06 -1.23 -17.90
CA GLU A 34 6.76 -1.84 -18.27
C GLU A 34 5.67 -0.82 -18.70
N GLY A 35 6.05 0.30 -19.28
CA GLY A 35 5.15 1.37 -19.71
C GLY A 35 4.68 2.30 -18.58
N PHE A 36 5.26 2.23 -17.39
CA PHE A 36 5.02 3.18 -16.32
C PHE A 36 5.95 4.39 -16.42
N PRO A 37 5.50 5.59 -15.99
CA PRO A 37 6.34 6.78 -16.00
C PRO A 37 7.45 6.68 -14.93
N ALA A 38 8.57 7.37 -15.17
CA ALA A 38 9.70 7.41 -14.23
C ALA A 38 9.32 7.96 -12.84
N TYR A 39 8.27 8.80 -12.78
CA TYR A 39 7.77 9.38 -11.52
C TYR A 39 6.76 8.52 -10.77
N LEU A 40 6.54 7.25 -11.17
CA LEU A 40 5.61 6.34 -10.47
C LEU A 40 5.95 6.22 -8.98
N ALA A 41 7.23 6.01 -8.67
CA ALA A 41 7.69 5.88 -7.29
C ALA A 41 7.36 7.11 -6.45
N SER A 42 7.65 8.32 -6.94
CA SER A 42 7.38 9.57 -6.22
C SER A 42 5.88 9.82 -6.03
N ARG A 43 5.05 9.45 -6.99
CA ARG A 43 3.59 9.58 -6.85
C ARG A 43 3.02 8.61 -5.82
N LEU A 44 3.49 7.37 -5.79
CA LEU A 44 3.10 6.40 -4.78
C LEU A 44 3.56 6.81 -3.39
N SER A 45 4.81 7.28 -3.25
CA SER A 45 5.33 7.81 -1.99
C SER A 45 4.47 8.96 -1.48
N ALA A 46 4.23 9.98 -2.30
CA ALA A 46 3.39 11.13 -1.94
C ALA A 46 1.95 10.74 -1.54
N PHE A 47 1.44 9.64 -2.06
CA PHE A 47 0.14 9.11 -1.66
C PHE A 47 0.18 8.49 -0.26
N TYR A 48 1.15 7.61 0.00
CA TYR A 48 1.27 6.93 1.30
C TYR A 48 1.74 7.85 2.42
N GLU A 49 2.50 8.90 2.12
CA GLU A 49 2.93 9.92 3.08
C GLU A 49 1.77 10.71 3.71
N ARG A 50 0.58 10.62 3.14
CA ARG A 50 -0.64 11.20 3.74
C ARG A 50 -1.15 10.43 4.95
N ALA A 51 -0.68 9.22 5.18
CA ALA A 51 -0.95 8.47 6.40
C ALA A 51 -0.09 9.02 7.53
N GLY A 52 -0.68 9.20 8.68
CA GLY A 52 0.06 9.67 9.85
C GLY A 52 -0.86 10.19 10.95
N MET A 53 -0.24 10.53 12.05
CA MET A 53 -0.87 11.18 13.18
C MET A 53 -0.53 12.67 13.16
N MET A 54 -1.51 13.53 13.27
CA MET A 54 -1.35 14.97 13.19
C MET A 54 -2.15 15.68 14.28
N GLU A 55 -1.62 16.79 14.74
CA GLU A 55 -2.36 17.74 15.57
C GLU A 55 -3.19 18.65 14.66
N ASN A 56 -4.48 18.70 14.93
CA ASN A 56 -5.43 19.53 14.20
C ASN A 56 -5.32 21.00 14.65
N LEU A 57 -5.81 21.92 13.82
CA LEU A 57 -5.82 23.35 14.11
C LEU A 57 -6.61 23.72 15.39
N ASN A 58 -7.49 22.85 15.85
CA ASN A 58 -8.26 23.03 17.09
C ASN A 58 -7.58 22.40 18.33
N GLY A 59 -6.34 21.98 18.22
CA GLY A 59 -5.57 21.35 19.31
C GLY A 59 -5.95 19.90 19.62
N THR A 60 -6.78 19.25 18.80
CA THR A 60 -7.07 17.81 18.94
C THR A 60 -6.13 16.99 18.07
N GLU A 61 -5.84 15.76 18.48
CA GLU A 61 -5.07 14.82 17.68
C GLU A 61 -5.99 14.03 16.75
N GLY A 62 -5.51 13.76 15.54
CA GLY A 62 -6.18 12.94 14.56
C GLY A 62 -5.20 12.03 13.80
N SER A 63 -5.63 10.85 13.40
CA SER A 63 -4.81 9.93 12.64
C SER A 63 -5.52 9.47 11.36
N VAL A 64 -4.73 9.28 10.31
CA VAL A 64 -5.17 8.70 9.04
C VAL A 64 -4.36 7.45 8.79
N SER A 65 -5.05 6.33 8.62
CA SER A 65 -4.46 5.05 8.21
C SER A 65 -4.82 4.75 6.77
N ILE A 66 -3.85 4.33 5.98
CA ILE A 66 -4.05 3.93 4.59
C ILE A 66 -3.84 2.42 4.47
N ILE A 67 -4.84 1.71 3.97
CA ILE A 67 -4.75 0.30 3.61
C ILE A 67 -4.84 0.20 2.09
N GLY A 68 -3.71 -0.06 1.45
CA GLY A 68 -3.63 -0.21 0.00
C GLY A 68 -3.82 -1.66 -0.42
N ALA A 69 -4.75 -1.91 -1.34
CA ALA A 69 -4.88 -3.21 -1.98
C ALA A 69 -4.24 -3.16 -3.37
N VAL A 70 -3.24 -3.99 -3.60
CA VAL A 70 -2.56 -4.13 -4.89
C VAL A 70 -2.85 -5.51 -5.44
N SER A 71 -3.25 -5.58 -6.71
CA SER A 71 -3.52 -6.84 -7.40
C SER A 71 -2.55 -7.00 -8.57
N PRO A 72 -1.38 -7.61 -8.35
CA PRO A 72 -0.41 -7.83 -9.41
C PRO A 72 -0.92 -8.86 -10.41
N GLN A 73 -0.64 -8.63 -11.69
CA GLN A 73 -1.02 -9.56 -12.75
C GLN A 73 -0.30 -10.92 -12.56
N GLY A 74 -1.05 -11.99 -12.65
CA GLY A 74 -0.50 -13.34 -12.45
C GLY A 74 -0.03 -13.68 -11.03
N GLY A 75 -0.13 -12.74 -10.08
CA GLY A 75 0.42 -12.89 -8.74
C GLY A 75 1.93 -12.60 -8.66
N ASP A 76 2.48 -11.94 -9.67
CA ASP A 76 3.89 -11.57 -9.73
C ASP A 76 4.15 -10.30 -8.91
N PHE A 77 4.84 -10.43 -7.79
CA PHE A 77 5.22 -9.33 -6.92
C PHE A 77 6.38 -8.48 -7.45
N SER A 78 6.96 -8.83 -8.60
CA SER A 78 8.02 -8.04 -9.26
C SER A 78 7.47 -6.91 -10.14
N GLU A 79 6.15 -6.84 -10.32
CA GLU A 79 5.50 -5.72 -11.02
C GLU A 79 5.90 -4.37 -10.41
N PRO A 80 6.19 -3.32 -11.22
CA PRO A 80 6.69 -2.02 -10.74
C PRO A 80 5.83 -1.37 -9.67
N VAL A 81 4.49 -1.44 -9.78
CA VAL A 81 3.57 -0.87 -8.79
C VAL A 81 3.72 -1.58 -7.44
N THR A 82 3.76 -2.92 -7.45
CA THR A 82 3.91 -3.72 -6.23
C THR A 82 5.28 -3.53 -5.60
N MET A 83 6.33 -3.55 -6.40
CA MET A 83 7.71 -3.32 -5.94
C MET A 83 7.87 -1.95 -5.28
N ASN A 84 7.40 -0.89 -5.94
CA ASN A 84 7.48 0.45 -5.38
C ASN A 84 6.60 0.61 -4.15
N THR A 85 5.39 0.03 -4.13
CA THR A 85 4.53 0.04 -2.94
C THR A 85 5.22 -0.60 -1.74
N LYS A 86 5.85 -1.77 -1.91
CA LYS A 86 6.61 -2.45 -0.84
C LYS A 86 7.76 -1.63 -0.26
N ARG A 87 8.33 -0.71 -1.03
CA ARG A 87 9.40 0.19 -0.55
C ARG A 87 8.89 1.26 0.42
N PHE A 88 7.63 1.67 0.28
CA PHE A 88 7.07 2.77 1.06
C PHE A 88 6.23 2.31 2.25
N VAL A 89 5.69 1.07 2.19
CA VAL A 89 4.87 0.55 3.27
C VAL A 89 5.72 -0.27 4.25
N ARG A 90 5.54 -0.01 5.54
CA ARG A 90 6.23 -0.73 6.62
C ARG A 90 5.52 -2.01 7.04
N CYS A 91 4.32 -2.25 6.54
CA CYS A 91 3.55 -3.46 6.77
C CYS A 91 2.99 -3.98 5.46
N PHE A 92 3.21 -5.26 5.17
CA PHE A 92 2.75 -5.90 3.94
C PHE A 92 2.14 -7.26 4.25
N TRP A 93 0.97 -7.51 3.70
CA TRP A 93 0.28 -8.79 3.78
C TRP A 93 0.22 -9.45 2.41
N GLY A 94 1.05 -10.47 2.23
CA GLY A 94 1.06 -11.27 1.01
C GLY A 94 -0.09 -12.25 0.99
N LEU A 95 -1.05 -12.05 0.10
CA LEU A 95 -2.16 -12.99 -0.08
C LEU A 95 -1.73 -14.16 -0.98
N ASP A 96 -2.06 -15.38 -0.59
CA ASP A 96 -1.74 -16.60 -1.31
C ASP A 96 -3.00 -17.31 -1.82
N LYS A 97 -2.98 -17.64 -3.11
CA LYS A 97 -4.10 -18.33 -3.75
C LYS A 97 -4.27 -19.76 -3.26
N SER A 98 -3.18 -20.46 -2.96
CA SER A 98 -3.22 -21.84 -2.50
C SER A 98 -3.91 -21.96 -1.15
N LEU A 99 -3.65 -21.02 -0.24
CA LEU A 99 -4.32 -20.92 1.05
C LEU A 99 -5.82 -20.61 0.89
N ALA A 100 -6.16 -19.71 -0.04
CA ALA A 100 -7.55 -19.39 -0.33
C ALA A 100 -8.32 -20.58 -0.90
N TYR A 101 -7.72 -21.36 -1.83
CA TYR A 101 -8.33 -22.59 -2.36
C TYR A 101 -8.48 -23.68 -1.30
N ALA A 102 -7.53 -23.76 -0.36
CA ALA A 102 -7.64 -24.65 0.79
C ALA A 102 -8.65 -24.16 1.85
N ARG A 103 -9.35 -23.04 1.58
CA ARG A 103 -10.28 -22.39 2.53
C ARG A 103 -9.64 -22.01 3.87
N HIS A 104 -8.35 -21.73 3.85
CA HIS A 104 -7.63 -21.20 4.98
C HIS A 104 -7.74 -19.68 4.98
N PHE A 105 -8.48 -19.12 5.90
CA PHE A 105 -8.67 -17.67 6.02
C PHE A 105 -8.25 -17.16 7.41
N PRO A 106 -7.57 -16.00 7.46
CA PRO A 106 -7.12 -15.16 6.34
C PRO A 106 -6.05 -15.86 5.49
N ALA A 107 -6.14 -15.74 4.15
CA ALA A 107 -5.22 -16.38 3.20
C ALA A 107 -3.89 -15.58 3.09
N ILE A 108 -3.29 -15.27 4.23
CA ILE A 108 -2.05 -14.50 4.35
C ILE A 108 -0.88 -15.46 4.49
N HIS A 109 0.07 -15.34 3.56
CA HIS A 109 1.27 -16.17 3.58
C HIS A 109 2.31 -15.58 4.53
N TRP A 110 2.67 -16.31 5.58
CA TRP A 110 3.54 -15.83 6.66
C TRP A 110 5.00 -15.57 6.24
N LEU A 111 5.52 -16.27 5.21
CA LEU A 111 6.89 -16.05 4.74
C LEU A 111 7.04 -14.81 3.87
N THR A 112 5.97 -14.38 3.19
CA THR A 112 6.00 -13.21 2.30
C THR A 112 5.49 -11.94 2.97
N SER A 113 4.83 -12.10 4.09
CA SER A 113 4.26 -10.99 4.88
C SER A 113 5.28 -10.49 5.89
N TYR A 114 5.29 -9.19 6.14
CA TYR A 114 6.18 -8.58 7.12
C TYR A 114 5.55 -7.35 7.77
N SER A 115 6.10 -6.99 8.93
CA SER A 115 5.82 -5.72 9.60
C SER A 115 7.10 -5.20 10.23
N GLU A 116 7.46 -3.96 9.92
CA GLU A 116 8.61 -3.27 10.50
C GLU A 116 8.27 -2.55 11.82
N TYR A 117 7.00 -2.55 12.21
CA TYR A 117 6.55 -1.87 13.43
C TYR A 117 6.86 -2.62 14.74
N LEU A 118 7.42 -3.81 14.68
CA LEU A 118 7.68 -4.63 15.87
C LEU A 118 8.53 -3.91 16.91
N ASN A 119 9.57 -3.19 16.46
CA ASN A 119 10.45 -2.46 17.36
C ASN A 119 9.76 -1.25 17.99
N ASP A 120 8.93 -0.56 17.22
CA ASP A 120 8.18 0.62 17.68
C ASP A 120 7.08 0.23 18.68
N LEU A 121 6.51 -0.95 18.52
CA LEU A 121 5.45 -1.48 19.38
C LEU A 121 5.95 -2.29 20.59
N ALA A 122 7.25 -2.59 20.64
CA ALA A 122 7.84 -3.36 21.73
C ALA A 122 7.53 -2.79 23.13
N PRO A 123 7.49 -1.47 23.36
CA PRO A 123 7.08 -0.91 24.65
C PRO A 123 5.63 -1.21 25.03
N CYS A 124 4.75 -1.32 24.02
CA CYS A 124 3.31 -1.54 24.21
C CYS A 124 2.96 -3.03 24.41
N THR A 125 3.85 -3.93 23.99
CA THR A 125 3.60 -5.39 24.01
C THR A 125 4.25 -6.09 25.17
N ARG A 126 4.95 -5.39 26.08
CA ARG A 126 5.49 -6.01 27.30
C ARG A 126 4.32 -6.46 28.16
N PRO A 127 4.26 -7.75 28.53
CA PRO A 127 3.30 -8.22 29.53
C PRO A 127 3.58 -7.49 30.84
N MET A 128 2.53 -6.98 31.48
CA MET A 128 2.58 -6.45 32.84
C MET A 128 2.89 -7.56 33.84
#